data_cc6619a34e5998146b5215e9dd3f8c92
#
_entry.id   cc6619a34e5998146b5215e9dd3f8c92
#
_cell.length_a   1.000
_cell.length_b   1.000
_cell.length_c   1.000
_cell.angle_alpha   90.00
_cell.angle_beta   90.00
_cell.angle_gamma   90.00
#
_symmetry.space_group_name_H-M   'P 1'
#
loop_
_entity.id
_entity.type
_entity.pdbx_description
1 polymer ?
#
loop_
_entity_poly.entity_id
_entity_poly.type
_entity_poly.pdbx_seq_one_letter_code
_entity_poly.pdbx_strand_id
1 'polypeptide(L)'
;MDKEQNEIAKNMEVIGMLEGFVAQTVETNLLDPDDCWQPTDFLPDLTKPDAMEEIVKLRERSDCIPDSVISSLVGNMITEEALPSYQTYFNLMVNEERELTSTNGWVRWSRAWTAEENRHGDLLNKYLYLTGRCDMKEVEQTIHRLIYNGFNPKTNHDPYQAMVYTSFQERATKISHVNTGKLADKAGDNNLSRICKTIAGDEARHEKAYKSFMSKIFEIDPSGGLKSFEQMMRKQIVMPAILMADGAKNPNIFNDFSAITQKIGVYTTWDYANIIDHLVALWKIESLTGLKDGAAKAQDYLCTLGARYKKIAERMKVPEEINLSWLSNKKMAF
;
A
#
# COMPACT_ATOMS: atom_id res chain seq x y z
N MET A 1 -32.50 12.94 -4.05
CA MET A 1 -31.19 12.32 -3.75
C MET A 1 -31.00 12.33 -2.25
N ASP A 2 -30.48 11.26 -1.69
CA ASP A 2 -30.12 11.18 -0.28
C ASP A 2 -28.99 12.20 0.02
N LYS A 3 -28.91 12.65 1.29
CA LYS A 3 -27.91 13.64 1.73
C LYS A 3 -26.49 13.17 1.41
N GLU A 4 -26.20 11.87 1.55
CA GLU A 4 -24.91 11.24 1.24
C GLU A 4 -24.59 11.34 -0.26
N GLN A 5 -25.55 11.05 -1.13
CA GLN A 5 -25.37 11.19 -2.59
C GLN A 5 -25.08 12.62 -3.03
N ASN A 6 -25.71 13.63 -2.39
CA ASN A 6 -25.42 15.03 -2.67
C ASN A 6 -24.00 15.43 -2.22
N GLU A 7 -23.51 14.89 -1.10
CA GLU A 7 -22.16 15.14 -0.61
C GLU A 7 -21.11 14.51 -1.55
N ILE A 8 -21.33 13.27 -1.99
CA ILE A 8 -20.47 12.59 -2.97
C ILE A 8 -20.42 13.36 -4.31
N ALA A 9 -21.57 13.80 -4.82
CA ALA A 9 -21.62 14.60 -6.06
C ALA A 9 -20.80 15.90 -5.94
N LYS A 10 -20.92 16.62 -4.82
CA LYS A 10 -20.12 17.80 -4.55
C LYS A 10 -18.62 17.47 -4.49
N ASN A 11 -18.25 16.36 -3.85
CA ASN A 11 -16.86 15.92 -3.75
C ASN A 11 -16.29 15.59 -5.13
N MET A 12 -17.11 14.98 -6.01
CA MET A 12 -16.72 14.71 -7.40
C MET A 12 -16.48 16.00 -8.21
N GLU A 13 -17.29 17.06 -7.99
CA GLU A 13 -17.03 18.36 -8.62
C GLU A 13 -15.66 18.94 -8.24
N VAL A 14 -15.29 18.85 -6.97
CA VAL A 14 -13.97 19.31 -6.49
C VAL A 14 -12.85 18.45 -7.10
N ILE A 15 -13.02 17.14 -7.18
CA ILE A 15 -12.07 16.24 -7.86
C ILE A 15 -11.88 16.64 -9.33
N GLY A 16 -12.98 16.97 -10.04
CA GLY A 16 -12.91 17.49 -11.41
C GLY A 16 -12.11 18.78 -11.52
N MET A 17 -12.23 19.70 -10.53
CA MET A 17 -11.43 20.95 -10.51
C MET A 17 -9.93 20.72 -10.36
N LEU A 18 -9.50 19.57 -9.84
CA LEU A 18 -8.09 19.23 -9.64
C LEU A 18 -7.41 18.66 -10.90
N GLU A 19 -8.15 18.43 -11.98
CA GLU A 19 -7.63 17.74 -13.20
C GLU A 19 -6.30 18.34 -13.68
N GLY A 20 -6.22 19.66 -13.85
CA GLY A 20 -5.00 20.32 -14.31
C GLY A 20 -3.82 20.19 -13.32
N PHE A 21 -4.10 20.21 -12.00
CA PHE A 21 -3.08 19.98 -10.98
C PHE A 21 -2.58 18.52 -11.00
N VAL A 22 -3.48 17.57 -11.22
CA VAL A 22 -3.14 16.15 -11.34
C VAL A 22 -2.31 15.91 -12.60
N ALA A 23 -2.67 16.51 -13.74
CA ALA A 23 -1.88 16.43 -14.96
C ALA A 23 -0.43 16.91 -14.75
N GLN A 24 -0.24 18.03 -14.04
CA GLN A 24 1.09 18.53 -13.68
C GLN A 24 1.81 17.57 -12.70
N THR A 25 1.07 16.93 -11.81
CA THR A 25 1.64 15.98 -10.82
C THR A 25 2.16 14.72 -11.50
N VAL A 26 1.55 14.25 -12.59
CA VAL A 26 2.08 13.16 -13.41
C VAL A 26 3.52 13.49 -13.84
N GLU A 27 3.74 14.67 -14.42
CA GLU A 27 5.06 15.09 -14.93
C GLU A 27 6.13 15.24 -13.83
N THR A 28 5.70 15.53 -12.60
CA THR A 28 6.64 15.85 -11.52
C THR A 28 6.87 14.73 -10.52
N ASN A 29 5.98 13.75 -10.47
CA ASN A 29 6.02 12.69 -9.44
C ASN A 29 6.15 11.27 -10.01
N LEU A 30 5.78 11.03 -11.27
CA LEU A 30 5.99 9.76 -11.93
C LEU A 30 7.20 9.85 -12.86
N LEU A 31 7.84 8.72 -13.14
CA LEU A 31 8.98 8.66 -14.05
C LEU A 31 8.50 8.50 -15.49
N ASP A 32 9.31 8.98 -16.43
CA ASP A 32 9.13 8.61 -17.83
C ASP A 32 9.32 7.08 -17.96
N PRO A 33 8.48 6.38 -18.74
CA PRO A 33 8.63 4.94 -18.94
C PRO A 33 10.03 4.49 -19.36
N ASP A 34 10.75 5.32 -20.12
CA ASP A 34 12.11 5.03 -20.60
C ASP A 34 13.16 5.15 -19.46
N ASP A 35 12.86 5.91 -18.41
CA ASP A 35 13.73 6.09 -17.23
C ASP A 35 13.39 5.14 -16.08
N CYS A 36 12.33 4.34 -16.23
CA CYS A 36 11.89 3.40 -15.21
C CYS A 36 12.79 2.18 -15.12
N TRP A 37 13.15 1.80 -13.89
CA TRP A 37 13.79 0.50 -13.64
C TRP A 37 12.86 -0.66 -14.05
N GLN A 38 13.45 -1.80 -14.39
CA GLN A 38 12.71 -3.01 -14.73
C GLN A 38 13.08 -4.16 -13.79
N PRO A 39 12.20 -5.15 -13.56
CA PRO A 39 12.49 -6.31 -12.72
C PRO A 39 13.80 -7.02 -13.07
N THR A 40 14.16 -7.07 -14.36
CA THR A 40 15.39 -7.69 -14.85
C THR A 40 16.67 -6.97 -14.42
N ASP A 41 16.60 -5.71 -13.97
CA ASP A 41 17.77 -4.97 -13.44
C ASP A 41 18.25 -5.51 -12.08
N PHE A 42 17.43 -6.35 -11.44
CA PHE A 42 17.68 -6.89 -10.09
C PHE A 42 17.84 -8.41 -10.06
N LEU A 43 17.53 -9.09 -11.15
CA LEU A 43 17.46 -10.55 -11.23
C LEU A 43 18.56 -11.09 -12.16
N PRO A 44 18.96 -12.37 -12.01
CA PRO A 44 19.89 -13.01 -12.92
C PRO A 44 19.42 -12.92 -14.38
N ASP A 45 20.31 -12.50 -15.27
CA ASP A 45 20.02 -12.47 -16.72
C ASP A 45 20.14 -13.89 -17.30
N LEU A 46 19.00 -14.51 -17.57
CA LEU A 46 18.93 -15.89 -18.06
C LEU A 46 19.50 -16.08 -19.47
N THR A 47 19.85 -15.01 -20.17
CA THR A 47 20.53 -15.07 -21.48
C THR A 47 22.04 -15.23 -21.36
N LYS A 48 22.59 -15.05 -20.17
CA LYS A 48 24.05 -15.14 -19.92
C LYS A 48 24.48 -16.57 -19.62
N PRO A 49 25.72 -16.94 -19.99
CA PRO A 49 26.27 -18.29 -19.74
C PRO A 49 26.33 -18.65 -18.25
N ASP A 50 26.52 -17.68 -17.36
CA ASP A 50 26.61 -17.81 -15.92
C ASP A 50 25.30 -17.67 -15.16
N ALA A 51 24.18 -17.62 -15.88
CA ALA A 51 22.85 -17.43 -15.29
C ALA A 51 22.51 -18.40 -14.14
N MET A 52 22.88 -19.67 -14.32
CA MET A 52 22.63 -20.68 -13.28
C MET A 52 23.48 -20.47 -12.03
N GLU A 53 24.71 -19.99 -12.19
CA GLU A 53 25.58 -19.65 -11.06
C GLU A 53 25.01 -18.46 -10.29
N GLU A 54 24.49 -17.46 -10.98
CA GLU A 54 23.85 -16.29 -10.35
C GLU A 54 22.56 -16.68 -9.61
N ILE A 55 21.78 -17.64 -10.13
CA ILE A 55 20.62 -18.19 -9.41
C ILE A 55 21.08 -18.91 -8.12
N VAL A 56 22.15 -19.70 -8.19
CA VAL A 56 22.71 -20.38 -7.00
C VAL A 56 23.13 -19.35 -5.96
N LYS A 57 23.86 -18.30 -6.34
CA LYS A 57 24.26 -17.20 -5.45
C LYS A 57 23.06 -16.45 -4.86
N LEU A 58 21.99 -16.25 -5.63
CA LEU A 58 20.76 -15.66 -5.14
C LEU A 58 20.13 -16.54 -4.06
N ARG A 59 20.06 -17.85 -4.26
CA ARG A 59 19.55 -18.82 -3.28
C ARG A 59 20.39 -18.84 -2.00
N GLU A 60 21.70 -18.92 -2.12
CA GLU A 60 22.62 -18.87 -0.97
C GLU A 60 22.42 -17.62 -0.12
N ARG A 61 22.25 -16.44 -0.74
CA ARG A 61 21.92 -15.20 -0.01
C ARG A 61 20.56 -15.28 0.65
N SER A 62 19.55 -15.77 -0.06
CA SER A 62 18.18 -15.86 0.47
C SER A 62 18.03 -16.87 1.61
N ASP A 63 18.89 -17.91 1.65
CA ASP A 63 18.90 -18.91 2.74
C ASP A 63 19.31 -18.31 4.09
N CYS A 64 20.04 -17.18 4.08
CA CYS A 64 20.40 -16.45 5.28
C CYS A 64 19.22 -15.63 5.87
N ILE A 65 18.15 -15.41 5.08
CA ILE A 65 16.99 -14.62 5.52
C ILE A 65 16.07 -15.48 6.41
N PRO A 66 15.67 -14.99 7.59
CA PRO A 66 14.72 -15.71 8.44
C PRO A 66 13.38 -15.99 7.75
N ASP A 67 12.79 -17.16 8.01
CA ASP A 67 11.49 -17.56 7.45
C ASP A 67 10.37 -16.53 7.72
N SER A 68 10.42 -15.85 8.87
CA SER A 68 9.47 -14.78 9.20
C SER A 68 9.58 -13.57 8.27
N VAL A 69 10.80 -13.22 7.83
CA VAL A 69 11.02 -12.13 6.86
C VAL A 69 10.55 -12.55 5.47
N ILE A 70 10.84 -13.79 5.05
CA ILE A 70 10.34 -14.35 3.79
C ILE A 70 8.80 -14.37 3.79
N SER A 71 8.17 -14.82 4.88
CA SER A 71 6.70 -14.85 4.99
C SER A 71 6.09 -13.45 4.92
N SER A 72 6.72 -12.47 5.56
CA SER A 72 6.31 -11.07 5.46
C SER A 72 6.45 -10.55 4.02
N LEU A 73 7.55 -10.90 3.33
CA LEU A 73 7.78 -10.53 1.94
C LEU A 73 6.74 -11.16 1.00
N VAL A 74 6.36 -12.42 1.23
CA VAL A 74 5.29 -13.09 0.46
C VAL A 74 3.97 -12.34 0.62
N GLY A 75 3.58 -11.96 1.83
CA GLY A 75 2.35 -11.20 2.06
C GLY A 75 2.39 -9.80 1.41
N ASN A 76 3.53 -9.12 1.44
CA ASN A 76 3.72 -7.86 0.72
C ASN A 76 3.56 -8.08 -0.80
N MET A 77 4.23 -9.08 -1.37
CA MET A 77 4.15 -9.41 -2.78
C MET A 77 2.72 -9.77 -3.21
N ILE A 78 1.97 -10.55 -2.43
CA ILE A 78 0.57 -10.87 -2.70
C ILE A 78 -0.28 -9.59 -2.72
N THR A 79 0.03 -8.63 -1.85
CA THR A 79 -0.64 -7.32 -1.82
C THR A 79 -0.36 -6.53 -3.10
N GLU A 80 0.88 -6.47 -3.55
CA GLU A 80 1.28 -5.80 -4.79
C GLU A 80 0.65 -6.45 -6.04
N GLU A 81 0.60 -7.77 -6.10
CA GLU A 81 0.00 -8.52 -7.21
C GLU A 81 -1.54 -8.33 -7.32
N ALA A 82 -2.21 -7.82 -6.29
CA ALA A 82 -3.64 -7.52 -6.35
C ALA A 82 -3.97 -6.17 -7.02
N LEU A 83 -3.01 -5.53 -7.66
CA LEU A 83 -3.14 -4.28 -8.42
C LEU A 83 -4.38 -4.21 -9.34
N PRO A 84 -4.82 -5.26 -10.06
CA PRO A 84 -6.04 -5.20 -10.88
C PRO A 84 -7.27 -4.74 -10.10
N SER A 85 -7.40 -5.15 -8.84
CA SER A 85 -8.51 -4.74 -7.96
C SER A 85 -8.39 -3.26 -7.57
N TYR A 86 -7.19 -2.78 -7.29
CA TYR A 86 -6.94 -1.39 -6.88
C TYR A 86 -7.14 -0.43 -8.04
N GLN A 87 -6.64 -0.78 -9.21
CA GLN A 87 -6.83 0.01 -10.43
C GLN A 87 -8.31 0.15 -10.79
N THR A 88 -9.06 -0.97 -10.76
CA THR A 88 -10.50 -0.95 -11.02
C THR A 88 -11.22 -0.03 -10.05
N TYR A 89 -10.90 -0.14 -8.76
CA TYR A 89 -11.47 0.73 -7.73
C TYR A 89 -11.13 2.21 -7.98
N PHE A 90 -9.85 2.53 -8.24
CA PHE A 90 -9.42 3.90 -8.46
C PHE A 90 -10.10 4.53 -9.69
N ASN A 91 -10.20 3.78 -10.79
CA ASN A 91 -10.89 4.24 -12.00
C ASN A 91 -12.37 4.56 -11.75
N LEU A 92 -13.05 3.78 -10.90
CA LEU A 92 -14.43 4.05 -10.52
C LEU A 92 -14.60 5.31 -9.65
N MET A 93 -13.54 5.71 -8.94
CA MET A 93 -13.59 6.83 -7.98
C MET A 93 -13.25 8.18 -8.59
N VAL A 94 -12.40 8.24 -9.62
CA VAL A 94 -11.85 9.51 -10.11
C VAL A 94 -12.04 9.75 -11.61
N ASN A 95 -12.38 8.73 -12.38
CA ASN A 95 -12.49 8.84 -13.82
C ASN A 95 -13.96 8.85 -14.27
N GLU A 96 -14.45 9.99 -14.69
CA GLU A 96 -15.73 10.11 -15.41
C GLU A 96 -15.60 9.64 -16.87
N GLU A 97 -14.41 9.73 -17.45
CA GLU A 97 -14.12 9.31 -18.80
C GLU A 97 -13.89 7.80 -18.87
N ARG A 98 -14.50 7.17 -19.88
CA ARG A 98 -14.38 5.72 -20.10
C ARG A 98 -13.20 5.33 -20.98
N GLU A 99 -12.56 6.29 -21.64
CA GLU A 99 -11.44 6.04 -22.54
C GLU A 99 -10.11 6.10 -21.76
N LEU A 100 -9.48 4.96 -21.58
CA LEU A 100 -8.18 4.86 -20.93
C LEU A 100 -7.04 5.55 -21.70
N THR A 101 -7.26 5.95 -22.95
CA THR A 101 -6.32 6.73 -23.78
C THR A 101 -6.50 8.25 -23.65
N SER A 102 -7.51 8.70 -22.89
CA SER A 102 -7.77 10.11 -22.65
C SER A 102 -6.55 10.85 -22.09
N THR A 103 -6.46 12.14 -22.42
CA THR A 103 -5.43 13.06 -21.91
C THR A 103 -5.82 13.72 -20.59
N ASN A 104 -7.00 13.44 -20.06
CA ASN A 104 -7.44 13.88 -18.75
C ASN A 104 -6.42 13.53 -17.67
N GLY A 105 -6.13 14.46 -16.76
CA GLY A 105 -5.10 14.31 -15.74
C GLY A 105 -5.29 13.10 -14.83
N TRP A 106 -6.53 12.79 -14.43
CA TRP A 106 -6.82 11.61 -13.61
C TRP A 106 -6.63 10.29 -14.35
N VAL A 107 -7.02 10.26 -15.65
CA VAL A 107 -6.80 9.06 -16.48
C VAL A 107 -5.31 8.84 -16.73
N ARG A 108 -4.56 9.92 -16.99
CA ARG A 108 -3.10 9.87 -17.14
C ARG A 108 -2.43 9.39 -15.84
N TRP A 109 -2.85 9.93 -14.69
CA TRP A 109 -2.35 9.50 -13.38
C TRP A 109 -2.60 8.01 -13.17
N SER A 110 -3.84 7.55 -13.34
CA SER A 110 -4.20 6.15 -13.15
C SER A 110 -3.33 5.20 -13.98
N ARG A 111 -3.14 5.50 -15.28
CA ARG A 111 -2.31 4.66 -16.16
C ARG A 111 -0.85 4.63 -15.75
N ALA A 112 -0.27 5.79 -15.51
CA ALA A 112 1.16 5.92 -15.24
C ALA A 112 1.51 5.36 -13.85
N TRP A 113 0.69 5.64 -12.84
CA TRP A 113 0.79 5.03 -11.52
C TRP A 113 0.68 3.50 -11.60
N THR A 114 -0.34 2.96 -12.28
CA THR A 114 -0.50 1.51 -12.47
C THR A 114 0.72 0.88 -13.17
N ALA A 115 1.31 1.57 -14.15
CA ALA A 115 2.51 1.08 -14.83
C ALA A 115 3.72 1.02 -13.89
N GLU A 116 3.86 1.96 -12.96
CA GLU A 116 4.91 1.89 -11.92
C GLU A 116 4.63 0.77 -10.92
N GLU A 117 3.41 0.67 -10.39
CA GLU A 117 2.98 -0.35 -9.42
C GLU A 117 3.12 -1.79 -9.93
N ASN A 118 2.77 -2.02 -11.19
CA ASN A 118 2.84 -3.37 -11.78
C ASN A 118 4.24 -4.00 -11.71
N ARG A 119 5.29 -3.19 -11.64
CA ARG A 119 6.68 -3.68 -11.53
C ARG A 119 7.00 -4.19 -10.12
N HIS A 120 6.32 -3.68 -9.09
CA HIS A 120 6.56 -4.04 -7.69
C HIS A 120 6.22 -5.52 -7.47
N GLY A 121 4.97 -5.91 -7.77
CA GLY A 121 4.51 -7.30 -7.67
C GLY A 121 5.34 -8.24 -8.54
N ASP A 122 5.54 -7.89 -9.81
CA ASP A 122 6.31 -8.69 -10.77
C ASP A 122 7.76 -8.96 -10.28
N LEU A 123 8.46 -7.94 -9.79
CA LEU A 123 9.82 -8.09 -9.27
C LEU A 123 9.87 -8.98 -8.03
N LEU A 124 8.97 -8.73 -7.07
CA LEU A 124 8.94 -9.51 -5.82
C LEU A 124 8.55 -10.97 -6.07
N ASN A 125 7.60 -11.22 -6.98
CA ASN A 125 7.19 -12.56 -7.38
C ASN A 125 8.35 -13.33 -8.03
N LYS A 126 9.02 -12.76 -9.01
CA LYS A 126 10.19 -13.36 -9.66
C LYS A 126 11.34 -13.63 -8.68
N TYR A 127 11.62 -12.67 -7.79
CA TYR A 127 12.62 -12.88 -6.75
C TYR A 127 12.28 -14.07 -5.87
N LEU A 128 11.07 -14.12 -5.31
CA LEU A 128 10.61 -15.22 -4.44
C LEU A 128 10.62 -16.57 -5.18
N TYR A 129 10.17 -16.59 -6.44
CA TYR A 129 10.21 -17.80 -7.28
C TYR A 129 11.63 -18.33 -7.43
N LEU A 130 12.61 -17.47 -7.71
CA LEU A 130 14.00 -17.84 -7.89
C LEU A 130 14.67 -18.33 -6.60
N THR A 131 14.24 -17.83 -5.44
CA THR A 131 14.78 -18.28 -4.14
C THR A 131 14.49 -19.76 -3.86
N GLY A 132 13.37 -20.29 -4.36
CA GLY A 132 12.92 -21.64 -4.05
C GLY A 132 12.49 -21.85 -2.57
N ARG A 133 12.30 -20.75 -1.81
CA ARG A 133 11.95 -20.76 -0.38
C ARG A 133 10.46 -20.95 -0.12
N CYS A 134 9.61 -20.68 -1.12
CA CYS A 134 8.17 -20.64 -1.00
C CYS A 134 7.50 -21.76 -1.80
N ASP A 135 6.37 -22.25 -1.30
CA ASP A 135 5.43 -23.01 -2.11
C ASP A 135 4.68 -22.03 -3.03
N MET A 136 5.26 -21.78 -4.21
CA MET A 136 4.73 -20.81 -5.15
C MET A 136 3.31 -21.15 -5.62
N LYS A 137 2.93 -22.43 -5.66
CA LYS A 137 1.56 -22.83 -5.99
C LYS A 137 0.56 -22.32 -4.96
N GLU A 138 0.87 -22.41 -3.67
CA GLU A 138 0.02 -21.89 -2.60
C GLU A 138 -0.02 -20.35 -2.64
N VAL A 139 1.11 -19.70 -2.94
CA VAL A 139 1.22 -18.27 -3.09
C VAL A 139 0.36 -17.77 -4.26
N GLU A 140 0.51 -18.36 -5.44
CA GLU A 140 -0.27 -18.04 -6.66
C GLU A 140 -1.77 -18.24 -6.44
N GLN A 141 -2.17 -19.31 -5.74
CA GLN A 141 -3.58 -19.52 -5.38
C GLN A 141 -4.09 -18.44 -4.41
N THR A 142 -3.25 -17.95 -3.51
CA THR A 142 -3.62 -16.88 -2.58
C THR A 142 -3.80 -15.56 -3.32
N ILE A 143 -2.91 -15.21 -4.26
CA ILE A 143 -3.05 -14.05 -5.17
C ILE A 143 -4.38 -14.14 -5.93
N HIS A 144 -4.61 -15.29 -6.60
CA HIS A 144 -5.82 -15.51 -7.38
C HIS A 144 -7.09 -15.29 -6.54
N ARG A 145 -7.14 -15.85 -5.31
CA ARG A 145 -8.28 -15.69 -4.42
C ARG A 145 -8.44 -14.25 -3.93
N LEU A 146 -7.34 -13.55 -3.62
CA LEU A 146 -7.42 -12.15 -3.22
C LEU A 146 -8.07 -11.29 -4.30
N ILE A 147 -7.62 -11.44 -5.56
CA ILE A 147 -8.22 -10.72 -6.71
C ILE A 147 -9.69 -11.13 -6.89
N TYR A 148 -10.00 -12.43 -6.81
CA TYR A 148 -11.37 -12.94 -6.93
C TYR A 148 -12.30 -12.42 -5.83
N ASN A 149 -11.82 -12.30 -4.60
CA ASN A 149 -12.58 -11.79 -3.46
C ASN A 149 -12.81 -10.27 -3.55
N GLY A 150 -12.05 -9.57 -4.39
CA GLY A 150 -12.19 -8.15 -4.67
C GLY A 150 -11.52 -7.26 -3.62
N PHE A 151 -11.87 -5.98 -3.69
CA PHE A 151 -11.29 -4.93 -2.85
C PHE A 151 -12.37 -3.97 -2.35
N ASN A 152 -12.41 -3.75 -1.05
CA ASN A 152 -13.35 -2.82 -0.42
C ASN A 152 -12.67 -1.98 0.67
N PRO A 153 -12.17 -0.79 0.35
CA PRO A 153 -11.55 0.13 1.32
C PRO A 153 -12.57 0.87 2.19
N LYS A 154 -13.86 0.56 2.07
CA LYS A 154 -14.99 1.15 2.84
C LYS A 154 -15.16 2.67 2.61
N THR A 155 -14.83 3.16 1.44
CA THR A 155 -14.93 4.60 1.11
C THR A 155 -16.33 5.05 0.69
N ASN A 156 -17.29 4.13 0.55
CA ASN A 156 -18.67 4.42 0.15
C ASN A 156 -18.77 5.22 -1.17
N HIS A 157 -17.86 5.00 -2.11
CA HIS A 157 -17.74 5.76 -3.35
C HIS A 157 -17.45 7.27 -3.18
N ASP A 158 -17.01 7.69 -2.00
CA ASP A 158 -16.58 9.06 -1.76
C ASP A 158 -15.11 9.23 -2.19
N PRO A 159 -14.83 10.09 -3.18
CA PRO A 159 -13.47 10.29 -3.69
C PRO A 159 -12.54 10.93 -2.64
N TYR A 160 -13.03 11.74 -1.71
CA TYR A 160 -12.19 12.29 -0.64
C TYR A 160 -11.70 11.18 0.29
N GLN A 161 -12.60 10.25 0.65
CA GLN A 161 -12.23 9.07 1.44
C GLN A 161 -11.22 8.20 0.69
N ALA A 162 -11.36 8.07 -0.64
CA ALA A 162 -10.38 7.37 -1.47
C ALA A 162 -9.00 8.04 -1.42
N MET A 163 -8.92 9.36 -1.52
CA MET A 163 -7.64 10.10 -1.43
C MET A 163 -6.99 9.99 -0.03
N VAL A 164 -7.79 9.98 1.04
CA VAL A 164 -7.29 9.71 2.40
C VAL A 164 -6.74 8.28 2.48
N TYR A 165 -7.51 7.31 1.98
CA TYR A 165 -7.11 5.89 1.98
C TYR A 165 -5.78 5.69 1.26
N THR A 166 -5.65 6.15 0.02
CA THR A 166 -4.42 5.99 -0.77
C THR A 166 -3.24 6.73 -0.15
N SER A 167 -3.42 7.97 0.33
CA SER A 167 -2.36 8.70 1.05
C SER A 167 -1.81 7.93 2.25
N PHE A 168 -2.68 7.19 2.94
CA PHE A 168 -2.29 6.34 4.07
C PHE A 168 -1.56 5.09 3.60
N GLN A 169 -2.09 4.41 2.57
CA GLN A 169 -1.57 3.13 2.08
C GLN A 169 -0.17 3.27 1.46
N GLU A 170 0.05 4.24 0.58
CA GLU A 170 1.36 4.49 -0.03
C GLU A 170 2.46 4.69 1.04
N ARG A 171 2.12 5.39 2.13
CA ARG A 171 3.04 5.53 3.24
C ARG A 171 3.26 4.23 4.00
N ALA A 172 2.20 3.44 4.22
CA ALA A 172 2.28 2.15 4.90
C ALA A 172 3.12 1.15 4.09
N THR A 173 2.92 1.10 2.77
CA THR A 173 3.67 0.25 1.84
C THR A 173 5.14 0.65 1.80
N LYS A 174 5.43 1.96 1.66
CA LYS A 174 6.80 2.48 1.78
C LYS A 174 7.49 2.04 3.07
N ILE A 175 6.84 2.17 4.23
CA ILE A 175 7.40 1.78 5.53
C ILE A 175 7.69 0.28 5.53
N SER A 176 6.76 -0.53 5.03
CA SER A 176 6.90 -1.98 4.94
C SER A 176 8.12 -2.37 4.10
N HIS A 177 8.28 -1.82 2.91
CA HIS A 177 9.44 -2.08 2.05
C HIS A 177 10.75 -1.60 2.67
N VAL A 178 10.80 -0.39 3.24
CA VAL A 178 12.00 0.12 3.93
C VAL A 178 12.43 -0.82 5.06
N ASN A 179 11.50 -1.29 5.87
CA ASN A 179 11.82 -2.14 7.02
C ASN A 179 12.18 -3.56 6.58
N THR A 180 11.50 -4.11 5.56
CA THR A 180 11.89 -5.40 4.93
C THR A 180 13.30 -5.32 4.36
N GLY A 181 13.64 -4.23 3.65
CA GLY A 181 14.98 -4.00 3.12
C GLY A 181 16.06 -3.94 4.19
N LYS A 182 15.79 -3.33 5.36
CA LYS A 182 16.70 -3.32 6.50
C LYS A 182 16.93 -4.71 7.09
N LEU A 183 15.88 -5.53 7.16
CA LEU A 183 15.98 -6.91 7.66
C LEU A 183 16.76 -7.78 6.68
N ALA A 184 16.57 -7.61 5.38
CA ALA A 184 17.33 -8.29 4.34
C ALA A 184 18.83 -7.91 4.40
N ASP A 185 19.15 -6.63 4.53
CA ASP A 185 20.51 -6.12 4.67
C ASP A 185 21.21 -6.73 5.91
N LYS A 186 20.51 -6.74 7.04
CA LYS A 186 21.01 -7.36 8.29
C LYS A 186 21.24 -8.87 8.15
N ALA A 187 20.45 -9.55 7.32
CA ALA A 187 20.61 -10.98 7.03
C ALA A 187 21.68 -11.27 5.97
N GLY A 188 22.22 -10.25 5.30
CA GLY A 188 23.28 -10.38 4.29
C GLY A 188 22.77 -10.42 2.85
N ASP A 189 21.46 -10.30 2.59
CA ASP A 189 20.92 -10.18 1.23
C ASP A 189 20.81 -8.71 0.79
N ASN A 190 21.93 -8.18 0.32
CA ASN A 190 22.02 -6.82 -0.20
C ASN A 190 21.18 -6.61 -1.48
N ASN A 191 20.90 -7.69 -2.25
CA ASN A 191 20.07 -7.57 -3.44
C ASN A 191 18.59 -7.36 -3.07
N LEU A 192 18.06 -8.16 -2.15
CA LEU A 192 16.70 -7.92 -1.63
C LEU A 192 16.59 -6.55 -0.96
N SER A 193 17.62 -6.14 -0.21
CA SER A 193 17.66 -4.79 0.37
C SER A 193 17.55 -3.71 -0.72
N ARG A 194 18.26 -3.85 -1.85
CA ARG A 194 18.22 -2.94 -3.00
C ARG A 194 16.82 -2.94 -3.64
N ILE A 195 16.24 -4.12 -3.88
CA ILE A 195 14.87 -4.27 -4.41
C ILE A 195 13.88 -3.49 -3.54
N CYS A 196 13.84 -3.76 -2.25
CA CYS A 196 12.93 -3.10 -1.33
C CYS A 196 13.14 -1.57 -1.26
N LYS A 197 14.39 -1.09 -1.31
CA LYS A 197 14.69 0.35 -1.32
C LYS A 197 14.20 1.02 -2.61
N THR A 198 14.31 0.34 -3.74
CA THR A 198 13.86 0.88 -5.04
C THR A 198 12.34 1.00 -5.07
N ILE A 199 11.61 -0.06 -4.68
CA ILE A 199 10.15 -0.01 -4.56
C ILE A 199 9.72 1.09 -3.57
N ALA A 200 10.35 1.18 -2.39
CA ALA A 200 10.05 2.24 -1.42
C ALA A 200 10.32 3.65 -1.96
N GLY A 201 11.18 3.80 -2.97
CA GLY A 201 11.41 5.05 -3.69
C GLY A 201 10.21 5.45 -4.55
N ASP A 202 9.61 4.49 -5.26
CA ASP A 202 8.37 4.68 -6.03
C ASP A 202 7.22 5.04 -5.09
N GLU A 203 7.02 4.26 -4.03
CA GLU A 203 6.01 4.51 -2.99
C GLU A 203 6.14 5.91 -2.36
N ALA A 204 7.36 6.42 -2.22
CA ALA A 204 7.58 7.78 -1.69
C ALA A 204 7.09 8.87 -2.67
N ARG A 205 7.20 8.64 -3.99
CA ARG A 205 6.69 9.57 -5.02
C ARG A 205 5.16 9.51 -5.09
N HIS A 206 4.58 8.30 -5.05
CA HIS A 206 3.14 8.08 -5.03
C HIS A 206 2.51 8.71 -3.78
N GLU A 207 3.08 8.44 -2.60
CA GLU A 207 2.67 9.07 -1.34
C GLU A 207 2.66 10.61 -1.44
N LYS A 208 3.72 11.19 -2.01
CA LYS A 208 3.82 12.65 -2.18
C LYS A 208 2.68 13.18 -3.04
N ALA A 209 2.33 12.50 -4.14
CA ALA A 209 1.26 12.90 -5.04
C ALA A 209 -0.11 12.81 -4.35
N TYR A 210 -0.49 11.67 -3.80
CA TYR A 210 -1.79 11.51 -3.15
C TYR A 210 -1.99 12.48 -1.98
N LYS A 211 -0.95 12.70 -1.17
CA LYS A 211 -0.97 13.73 -0.12
C LYS A 211 -1.16 15.13 -0.67
N SER A 212 -0.61 15.44 -1.84
CA SER A 212 -0.78 16.74 -2.47
C SER A 212 -2.20 16.93 -3.03
N PHE A 213 -2.81 15.88 -3.58
CA PHE A 213 -4.21 15.90 -4.00
C PHE A 213 -5.12 16.21 -2.80
N MET A 214 -4.91 15.52 -1.70
CA MET A 214 -5.69 15.77 -0.47
C MET A 214 -5.41 17.17 0.11
N SER A 215 -4.19 17.69 0.02
CA SER A 215 -3.88 19.07 0.42
C SER A 215 -4.70 20.08 -0.38
N LYS A 216 -4.85 19.87 -1.70
CA LYS A 216 -5.69 20.73 -2.55
C LYS A 216 -7.17 20.62 -2.20
N ILE A 217 -7.65 19.45 -1.83
CA ILE A 217 -9.00 19.27 -1.31
C ILE A 217 -9.21 20.12 -0.05
N PHE A 218 -8.26 20.09 0.90
CA PHE A 218 -8.35 20.92 2.12
C PHE A 218 -8.31 22.42 1.84
N GLU A 219 -7.62 22.87 0.78
CA GLU A 219 -7.63 24.28 0.36
C GLU A 219 -9.01 24.73 -0.16
N ILE A 220 -9.75 23.85 -0.87
CA ILE A 220 -11.03 24.14 -1.51
C ILE A 220 -12.20 23.86 -0.55
N ASP A 221 -12.21 22.72 0.10
CA ASP A 221 -13.28 22.24 1.00
C ASP A 221 -12.71 21.65 2.30
N PRO A 222 -12.19 22.48 3.23
CA PRO A 222 -11.62 22.00 4.48
C PRO A 222 -12.61 21.21 5.34
N SER A 223 -13.89 21.55 5.29
CA SER A 223 -14.93 20.90 6.08
C SER A 223 -15.26 19.50 5.53
N GLY A 224 -15.38 19.35 4.22
CA GLY A 224 -15.56 18.04 3.56
C GLY A 224 -14.36 17.14 3.76
N GLY A 225 -13.15 17.66 3.52
CA GLY A 225 -11.89 16.93 3.75
C GLY A 225 -11.74 16.40 5.16
N LEU A 226 -12.06 17.22 6.19
CA LEU A 226 -12.00 16.81 7.60
C LEU A 226 -12.99 15.69 7.92
N LYS A 227 -14.22 15.78 7.44
CA LYS A 227 -15.25 14.74 7.67
C LYS A 227 -14.84 13.42 7.02
N SER A 228 -14.37 13.47 5.77
CA SER A 228 -13.92 12.27 5.06
C SER A 228 -12.71 11.63 5.74
N PHE A 229 -11.75 12.43 6.23
CA PHE A 229 -10.63 11.92 7.00
C PHE A 229 -11.08 11.29 8.33
N GLU A 230 -11.94 11.96 9.09
CA GLU A 230 -12.53 11.41 10.32
C GLU A 230 -13.25 10.08 10.06
N GLN A 231 -14.09 10.03 9.01
CA GLN A 231 -14.86 8.84 8.67
C GLN A 231 -13.95 7.66 8.33
N MET A 232 -12.89 7.87 7.55
CA MET A 232 -11.92 6.83 7.24
C MET A 232 -11.20 6.33 8.50
N MET A 233 -10.80 7.23 9.40
CA MET A 233 -10.14 6.85 10.64
C MET A 233 -11.08 6.10 11.59
N ARG A 234 -12.36 6.43 11.64
CA ARG A 234 -13.37 5.67 12.43
C ARG A 234 -13.64 4.28 11.89
N LYS A 235 -13.61 4.11 10.57
CA LYS A 235 -13.74 2.79 9.91
C LYS A 235 -12.50 1.93 10.07
N GLN A 236 -11.39 2.50 10.50
CA GLN A 236 -10.03 1.94 10.54
C GLN A 236 -9.54 1.57 9.13
N ILE A 237 -8.51 2.26 8.68
CA ILE A 237 -7.86 1.92 7.40
C ILE A 237 -7.16 0.57 7.60
N VAL A 238 -7.56 -0.41 6.79
CA VAL A 238 -6.98 -1.75 6.76
C VAL A 238 -6.13 -1.92 5.51
N MET A 239 -5.17 -2.83 5.57
CA MET A 239 -4.32 -3.16 4.42
C MET A 239 -5.17 -3.73 3.27
N PRO A 240 -4.79 -3.46 2.01
CA PRO A 240 -5.56 -3.91 0.84
C PRO A 240 -5.79 -5.42 0.80
N ALA A 241 -4.85 -6.20 1.33
CA ALA A 241 -4.91 -7.67 1.35
C ALA A 241 -5.84 -8.28 2.40
N ILE A 242 -6.70 -7.50 3.08
CA ILE A 242 -7.58 -8.02 4.16
C ILE A 242 -8.48 -9.17 3.71
N LEU A 243 -8.82 -9.26 2.43
CA LEU A 243 -9.63 -10.34 1.86
C LEU A 243 -8.80 -11.54 1.37
N MET A 244 -7.53 -11.60 1.74
CA MET A 244 -6.63 -12.71 1.46
C MET A 244 -7.19 -14.03 2.00
N ALA A 245 -7.12 -15.10 1.20
CA ALA A 245 -7.60 -16.43 1.55
C ALA A 245 -6.74 -17.53 0.90
N ASP A 246 -6.54 -18.65 1.58
CA ASP A 246 -5.79 -19.82 1.09
C ASP A 246 -6.67 -21.07 0.88
N GLY A 247 -7.96 -20.87 0.65
CA GLY A 247 -8.88 -21.96 0.33
C GLY A 247 -9.29 -22.82 1.52
N ALA A 248 -9.54 -22.23 2.66
CA ALA A 248 -9.98 -22.86 3.91
C ALA A 248 -8.90 -23.69 4.65
N LYS A 249 -7.64 -23.62 4.24
CA LYS A 249 -6.51 -24.19 5.00
C LYS A 249 -6.21 -23.37 6.24
N ASN A 250 -6.23 -22.04 6.10
CA ASN A 250 -6.06 -21.08 7.19
C ASN A 250 -7.09 -19.95 7.06
N PRO A 251 -8.19 -19.96 7.81
CA PRO A 251 -9.20 -18.90 7.75
C PRO A 251 -8.69 -17.55 8.30
N ASN A 252 -7.53 -17.54 8.96
CA ASN A 252 -6.92 -16.37 9.58
C ASN A 252 -5.66 -15.88 8.86
N ILE A 253 -5.41 -16.30 7.62
CA ILE A 253 -4.14 -16.06 6.92
C ILE A 253 -3.73 -14.58 6.90
N PHE A 254 -4.67 -13.65 6.72
CA PHE A 254 -4.36 -12.22 6.80
C PHE A 254 -3.94 -11.78 8.21
N ASN A 255 -4.61 -12.29 9.24
CA ASN A 255 -4.26 -11.97 10.64
C ASN A 255 -2.89 -12.53 11.01
N ASP A 256 -2.57 -13.73 10.55
CA ASP A 256 -1.28 -14.37 10.76
C ASP A 256 -0.16 -13.61 10.04
N PHE A 257 -0.38 -13.22 8.78
CA PHE A 257 0.53 -12.33 8.06
C PHE A 257 0.74 -11.00 8.81
N SER A 258 -0.34 -10.35 9.22
CA SER A 258 -0.29 -9.09 9.99
C SER A 258 0.45 -9.26 11.32
N ALA A 259 0.25 -10.37 12.01
CA ALA A 259 0.94 -10.66 13.27
C ALA A 259 2.46 -10.87 13.07
N ILE A 260 2.87 -11.51 11.97
CA ILE A 260 4.30 -11.63 11.62
C ILE A 260 4.90 -10.25 11.37
N THR A 261 4.28 -9.42 10.51
CA THR A 261 4.79 -8.08 10.20
C THR A 261 4.92 -7.20 11.45
N GLN A 262 3.95 -7.30 12.36
CA GLN A 262 3.98 -6.66 13.68
C GLN A 262 5.15 -7.17 14.52
N LYS A 263 5.36 -8.50 14.58
CA LYS A 263 6.36 -9.14 15.43
C LYS A 263 7.79 -8.80 15.03
N ILE A 264 8.07 -8.82 13.74
CA ILE A 264 9.43 -8.56 13.20
C ILE A 264 9.68 -7.08 12.90
N GLY A 265 8.69 -6.21 13.11
CA GLY A 265 8.83 -4.77 12.94
C GLY A 265 8.84 -4.31 11.47
N VAL A 266 8.23 -5.07 10.56
CA VAL A 266 8.04 -4.65 9.16
C VAL A 266 6.97 -3.58 9.06
N TYR A 267 5.80 -3.83 9.68
CA TYR A 267 4.74 -2.85 9.82
C TYR A 267 4.01 -3.06 11.15
N THR A 268 3.92 -2.02 11.95
CA THR A 268 3.45 -2.13 13.34
C THR A 268 2.30 -1.16 13.63
N THR A 269 1.60 -1.39 14.75
CA THR A 269 0.60 -0.44 15.27
C THR A 269 1.23 0.92 15.61
N TRP A 270 2.53 0.97 15.93
CA TRP A 270 3.27 2.24 16.08
C TRP A 270 3.39 2.97 14.74
N ASP A 271 3.67 2.24 13.64
CA ASP A 271 3.73 2.84 12.31
C ASP A 271 2.36 3.40 11.90
N TYR A 272 1.28 2.66 12.16
CA TYR A 272 -0.08 3.14 11.96
C TYR A 272 -0.35 4.46 12.70
N ALA A 273 0.00 4.54 13.99
CA ALA A 273 -0.14 5.75 14.79
C ALA A 273 0.70 6.92 14.23
N ASN A 274 1.93 6.64 13.82
CA ASN A 274 2.84 7.63 13.25
C ASN A 274 2.37 8.14 11.87
N ILE A 275 1.70 7.30 11.08
CA ILE A 275 1.07 7.75 9.81
C ILE A 275 -0.04 8.74 10.11
N ILE A 276 -0.90 8.48 11.09
CA ILE A 276 -1.96 9.42 11.51
C ILE A 276 -1.35 10.77 11.90
N ASP A 277 -0.37 10.78 12.80
CA ASP A 277 0.29 12.01 13.25
C ASP A 277 0.93 12.76 12.09
N HIS A 278 1.56 12.02 11.16
CA HIS A 278 2.16 12.61 9.96
C HIS A 278 1.13 13.30 9.07
N LEU A 279 0.01 12.66 8.79
CA LEU A 279 -1.04 13.21 7.93
C LEU A 279 -1.73 14.41 8.61
N VAL A 280 -1.99 14.34 9.91
CA VAL A 280 -2.55 15.45 10.70
C VAL A 280 -1.63 16.67 10.65
N ALA A 281 -0.33 16.46 10.84
CA ALA A 281 0.65 17.55 10.78
C ALA A 281 0.84 18.10 9.37
N LEU A 282 0.95 17.23 8.35
CA LEU A 282 1.15 17.62 6.95
C LEU A 282 0.02 18.48 6.42
N TRP A 283 -1.22 18.06 6.65
CA TRP A 283 -2.42 18.78 6.21
C TRP A 283 -2.82 19.89 7.16
N LYS A 284 -1.98 20.17 8.18
CA LYS A 284 -2.17 21.25 9.15
C LYS A 284 -3.56 21.24 9.78
N ILE A 285 -4.04 20.04 10.10
CA ILE A 285 -5.43 19.80 10.54
C ILE A 285 -5.78 20.71 11.72
N GLU A 286 -4.89 20.87 12.70
CA GLU A 286 -5.10 21.69 13.90
C GLU A 286 -5.39 23.17 13.58
N SER A 287 -4.82 23.70 12.48
CA SER A 287 -4.90 25.11 12.12
C SER A 287 -6.00 25.46 11.10
N LEU A 288 -6.79 24.47 10.65
CA LEU A 288 -7.89 24.72 9.73
C LEU A 288 -8.99 25.55 10.40
N THR A 289 -9.45 26.58 9.70
CA THR A 289 -10.45 27.55 10.17
C THR A 289 -11.65 27.64 9.23
N GLY A 290 -12.72 28.35 9.60
CA GLY A 290 -13.91 28.50 8.77
C GLY A 290 -14.74 27.22 8.65
N LEU A 291 -14.60 26.30 9.60
CA LEU A 291 -15.22 24.97 9.58
C LEU A 291 -16.73 25.03 9.79
N LYS A 292 -17.45 24.21 9.02
CA LYS A 292 -18.92 24.11 9.01
C LYS A 292 -19.37 22.68 9.35
N ASP A 293 -20.66 22.52 9.65
CA ASP A 293 -21.36 21.23 9.71
C ASP A 293 -20.69 20.14 10.57
N GLY A 294 -20.16 20.51 11.72
CA GLY A 294 -19.53 19.57 12.66
C GLY A 294 -18.09 19.22 12.36
N ALA A 295 -17.47 19.81 11.33
CA ALA A 295 -16.06 19.55 10.98
C ALA A 295 -15.07 19.94 12.09
N ALA A 296 -15.42 20.88 12.99
CA ALA A 296 -14.62 21.17 14.18
C ALA A 296 -14.50 19.96 15.12
N LYS A 297 -15.55 19.15 15.28
CA LYS A 297 -15.49 17.91 16.06
C LYS A 297 -14.60 16.85 15.38
N ALA A 298 -14.62 16.79 14.05
CA ALA A 298 -13.73 15.93 13.29
C ALA A 298 -12.27 16.34 13.49
N GLN A 299 -11.97 17.64 13.49
CA GLN A 299 -10.65 18.20 13.77
C GLN A 299 -10.16 17.77 15.16
N ASP A 300 -10.95 17.99 16.22
CA ASP A 300 -10.59 17.58 17.59
C ASP A 300 -10.33 16.07 17.71
N TYR A 301 -11.17 15.26 17.04
CA TYR A 301 -11.00 13.81 17.01
C TYR A 301 -9.66 13.42 16.36
N LEU A 302 -9.36 13.96 15.19
CA LEU A 302 -8.15 13.64 14.43
C LEU A 302 -6.87 14.07 15.17
N CYS A 303 -6.85 15.27 15.76
CA CYS A 303 -5.70 15.79 16.50
C CYS A 303 -5.36 14.95 17.76
N THR A 304 -6.31 14.17 18.29
CA THR A 304 -6.07 13.30 19.45
C THR A 304 -5.86 11.83 19.08
N LEU A 305 -6.07 11.46 17.83
CA LEU A 305 -6.18 10.07 17.42
C LEU A 305 -4.84 9.32 17.48
N GLY A 306 -3.75 9.93 17.02
CA GLY A 306 -2.42 9.32 17.06
C GLY A 306 -2.00 8.90 18.47
N ALA A 307 -2.23 9.77 19.46
CA ALA A 307 -1.95 9.46 20.85
C ALA A 307 -2.79 8.27 21.38
N ARG A 308 -4.03 8.10 20.91
CA ARG A 308 -4.86 6.94 21.27
C ARG A 308 -4.30 5.65 20.67
N TYR A 309 -3.90 5.67 19.40
CA TYR A 309 -3.29 4.49 18.74
C TYR A 309 -1.94 4.11 19.36
N LYS A 310 -1.12 5.07 19.80
CA LYS A 310 0.11 4.79 20.56
C LYS A 310 -0.16 4.01 21.84
N LYS A 311 -1.21 4.36 22.58
CA LYS A 311 -1.64 3.60 23.76
C LYS A 311 -2.14 2.18 23.41
N ILE A 312 -2.71 1.98 22.23
CA ILE A 312 -3.07 0.64 21.75
C ILE A 312 -1.79 -0.14 21.42
N ALA A 313 -0.84 0.48 20.72
CA ALA A 313 0.43 -0.13 20.34
C ALA A 313 1.24 -0.63 21.58
N GLU A 314 1.24 0.14 22.68
CA GLU A 314 1.88 -0.26 23.95
C GLU A 314 1.30 -1.56 24.54
N ARG A 315 0.04 -1.88 24.24
CA ARG A 315 -0.69 -3.03 24.77
C ARG A 315 -0.82 -4.18 23.78
N MET A 316 -0.32 -3.99 22.56
CA MET A 316 -0.44 -4.97 21.48
C MET A 316 0.31 -6.25 21.85
N LYS A 317 -0.38 -7.37 21.74
CA LYS A 317 0.21 -8.71 21.91
C LYS A 317 0.16 -9.43 20.57
N VAL A 318 1.22 -10.14 20.26
CA VAL A 318 1.31 -10.98 19.05
C VAL A 318 1.27 -12.45 19.51
N PRO A 319 0.58 -13.33 18.76
CA PRO A 319 0.60 -14.76 19.04
C PRO A 319 2.02 -15.33 19.12
N GLU A 320 2.22 -16.33 19.97
CA GLU A 320 3.53 -17.00 20.11
C GLU A 320 3.82 -17.92 18.92
N GLU A 321 2.78 -18.59 18.40
CA GLU A 321 2.87 -19.45 17.23
C GLU A 321 2.01 -18.90 16.08
N ILE A 322 2.57 -18.86 14.89
CA ILE A 322 1.89 -18.44 13.66
C ILE A 322 2.14 -19.50 12.59
N ASN A 323 1.11 -19.83 11.81
CA ASN A 323 1.19 -20.84 10.78
C ASN A 323 0.80 -20.26 9.42
N LEU A 324 1.74 -20.24 8.47
CA LEU A 324 1.49 -19.83 7.10
C LEU A 324 1.80 -20.97 6.12
N SER A 325 0.87 -21.21 5.22
CA SER A 325 0.96 -22.28 4.20
C SER A 325 2.04 -22.02 3.14
N TRP A 326 2.50 -20.78 2.99
CA TRP A 326 3.44 -20.37 1.93
C TRP A 326 4.86 -20.93 2.07
N LEU A 327 5.25 -21.40 3.25
CA LEU A 327 6.59 -21.94 3.54
C LEU A 327 6.57 -23.45 3.84
N SER A 328 5.87 -24.24 3.05
CA SER A 328 5.89 -25.70 3.15
C SER A 328 5.57 -26.24 4.55
N ASN A 329 4.49 -25.76 5.19
CA ASN A 329 3.99 -26.16 6.51
C ASN A 329 4.97 -25.95 7.69
N LYS A 330 5.88 -25.01 7.60
CA LYS A 330 6.72 -24.65 8.74
C LYS A 330 5.93 -23.82 9.76
N LYS A 331 5.87 -24.30 11.00
CA LYS A 331 5.43 -23.52 12.14
C LYS A 331 6.54 -22.57 12.53
N MET A 332 6.24 -21.28 12.65
CA MET A 332 7.16 -20.29 13.18
C MET A 332 6.89 -20.09 14.67
N ALA A 333 7.85 -20.47 15.50
CA ALA A 333 7.92 -20.07 16.90
C ALA A 333 8.80 -18.84 17.03
N PHE A 334 8.39 -17.88 17.88
CA PHE A 334 9.11 -16.62 18.09
C PHE A 334 9.61 -16.53 19.53
#